data_3c000e394be198c414070524a8f3f241
#
_entry.id   3c000e394be198c414070524a8f3f241
#
_cell.length_a   1.000
_cell.length_b   1.000
_cell.length_c   1.000
_cell.angle_alpha   90.00
_cell.angle_beta   90.00
_cell.angle_gamma   90.00
#
_symmetry.space_group_name_H-M   'P 1'
#
loop_
_entity.id
_entity.type
_entity.pdbx_description
1 polymer ?
#
loop_
_entity_poly.entity_id
_entity_poly.type
_entity_poly.pdbx_seq_one_letter_code
_entity_poly.pdbx_strand_id
1 'polypeptide(L)'
;PIYGSQSLARKAQYDAGNAPEKSYTCYLFDKGVDKICKKVGEEAAETIIAAKNADNDELKNEINDLLYHVMVLCADRGLEWSEVEEVLNERNEKIGNLKQFHTTDKLS
;
A
#
# COMPACT_ATOMS: atom_id res chain seq x y z
N PRO A 1 2.08 -11.92 2.83
CA PRO A 1 3.12 -11.15 3.53
C PRO A 1 2.66 -10.72 4.90
N ILE A 2 3.64 -10.66 5.76
CA ILE A 2 3.42 -10.40 7.18
C ILE A 2 2.72 -9.05 7.41
N TYR A 3 3.14 -8.02 6.71
CA TYR A 3 2.63 -6.68 6.96
C TYR A 3 1.15 -6.52 6.57
N GLY A 4 0.75 -7.12 5.48
CA GLY A 4 -0.66 -7.11 5.09
C GLY A 4 -1.53 -7.82 6.11
N SER A 5 -1.09 -8.98 6.58
CA SER A 5 -1.80 -9.75 7.60
C SER A 5 -1.88 -8.99 8.92
N GLN A 6 -0.81 -8.27 9.29
CA GLN A 6 -0.82 -7.45 10.51
C GLN A 6 -1.84 -6.32 10.44
N SER A 7 -1.96 -5.67 9.29
CA SER A 7 -2.95 -4.61 9.12
C SER A 7 -4.37 -5.12 9.25
N LEU A 8 -4.67 -6.29 8.68
CA LEU A 8 -5.98 -6.92 8.81
C LEU A 8 -6.26 -7.33 10.25
N ALA A 9 -5.28 -7.89 10.93
CA ALA A 9 -5.43 -8.27 12.35
C ALA A 9 -5.72 -7.03 13.20
N ARG A 10 -5.05 -5.92 12.94
CA ARG A 10 -5.28 -4.67 13.65
C ARG A 10 -6.68 -4.12 13.37
N LYS A 11 -7.13 -4.23 12.12
CA LYS A 11 -8.49 -3.82 11.76
C LYS A 11 -9.53 -4.63 12.51
N ALA A 12 -9.33 -5.94 12.63
CA ALA A 12 -10.21 -6.82 13.39
C ALA A 12 -10.27 -6.41 14.87
N GLN A 13 -9.14 -6.07 15.46
CA GLN A 13 -9.10 -5.57 16.84
C GLN A 13 -9.86 -4.26 16.98
N TYR A 14 -9.68 -3.35 16.05
CA TYR A 14 -10.38 -2.08 16.04
C TYR A 14 -11.89 -2.29 15.95
N ASP A 15 -12.34 -3.12 15.03
CA ASP A 15 -13.76 -3.40 14.82
C ASP A 15 -14.41 -4.06 16.03
N ALA A 16 -13.65 -4.87 16.76
CA ALA A 16 -14.12 -5.54 17.97
C ALA A 16 -14.08 -4.66 19.22
N GLY A 17 -13.62 -3.42 19.11
CA GLY A 17 -13.51 -2.51 20.24
C GLY A 17 -12.28 -2.78 21.12
N ASN A 18 -11.34 -3.57 20.65
CA ASN A 18 -10.13 -3.98 21.38
C ASN A 18 -8.86 -3.29 20.87
N ALA A 19 -9.00 -2.09 20.30
CA ALA A 19 -7.87 -1.36 19.76
C ALA A 19 -6.85 -1.03 20.86
N PRO A 20 -5.53 -1.30 20.61
CA PRO A 20 -4.50 -0.90 21.55
C PRO A 20 -4.44 0.63 21.66
N GLU A 21 -4.11 1.12 22.87
CA GLU A 21 -3.89 2.55 23.07
C GLU A 21 -2.74 3.04 22.20
N LYS A 22 -2.85 4.25 21.70
CA LYS A 22 -1.80 4.93 20.92
C LYS A 22 -1.41 4.20 19.64
N SER A 23 -2.30 3.37 19.10
CA SER A 23 -2.05 2.75 17.79
C SER A 23 -2.32 3.75 16.67
N TYR A 24 -1.29 4.09 15.91
CA TYR A 24 -1.44 4.95 14.74
C TYR A 24 -2.36 4.29 13.70
N THR A 25 -2.24 2.99 13.50
CA THR A 25 -3.08 2.26 12.55
C THR A 25 -4.56 2.35 12.94
N CYS A 26 -4.87 2.18 14.22
CA CYS A 26 -6.25 2.33 14.70
C CYS A 26 -6.74 3.77 14.59
N TYR A 27 -5.87 4.75 14.79
CA TYR A 27 -6.18 6.15 14.54
C TYR A 27 -6.61 6.35 13.09
N LEU A 28 -5.90 5.74 12.15
CA LEU A 28 -6.25 5.83 10.73
C LEU A 28 -7.62 5.20 10.45
N PHE A 29 -7.90 4.04 11.02
CA PHE A 29 -9.22 3.41 10.87
C PHE A 29 -10.32 4.30 11.43
N ASP A 30 -10.06 4.93 12.56
CA ASP A 30 -11.03 5.82 13.20
C ASP A 30 -11.31 7.05 12.33
N LYS A 31 -10.29 7.61 11.71
CA LYS A 31 -10.43 8.77 10.82
C LYS A 31 -11.09 8.41 9.50
N GLY A 32 -10.96 7.18 9.07
CA GLY A 32 -11.66 6.66 7.89
C GLY A 32 -10.89 6.78 6.59
N VAL A 33 -11.53 6.31 5.53
CA VAL A 33 -10.90 6.13 4.22
C VAL A 33 -10.35 7.42 3.62
N ASP A 34 -11.00 8.55 3.83
CA ASP A 34 -10.53 9.81 3.26
C ASP A 34 -9.18 10.21 3.82
N LYS A 35 -8.99 10.05 5.12
CA LYS A 35 -7.70 10.32 5.77
C LYS A 35 -6.63 9.36 5.29
N ILE A 36 -6.97 8.08 5.18
CA ILE A 36 -6.04 7.06 4.70
C ILE A 36 -5.61 7.37 3.27
N CYS A 37 -6.56 7.70 2.40
CA CYS A 37 -6.28 8.06 1.02
C CYS A 37 -5.40 9.31 0.92
N LYS A 38 -5.65 10.29 1.78
CA LYS A 38 -4.81 11.49 1.83
C LYS A 38 -3.37 11.13 2.16
N LYS A 39 -3.16 10.24 3.13
CA LYS A 39 -1.82 9.78 3.49
C LYS A 39 -1.16 9.03 2.34
N VAL A 40 -1.88 8.18 1.64
CA VAL A 40 -1.35 7.48 0.48
C VAL A 40 -0.87 8.50 -0.58
N GLY A 41 -1.67 9.51 -0.85
CA GLY A 41 -1.30 10.55 -1.80
C GLY A 41 -0.06 11.35 -1.37
N GLU A 42 0.02 11.72 -0.10
CA GLU A 42 1.16 12.44 0.45
C GLU A 42 2.45 11.62 0.36
N GLU A 43 2.39 10.34 0.75
CA GLU A 43 3.57 9.47 0.73
C GLU A 43 4.00 9.16 -0.71
N ALA A 44 3.06 9.05 -1.64
CA ALA A 44 3.38 8.88 -3.05
C ALA A 44 4.13 10.10 -3.59
N ALA A 45 3.67 11.31 -3.25
CA ALA A 45 4.34 12.55 -3.65
C ALA A 45 5.74 12.63 -3.06
N GLU A 46 5.90 12.31 -1.79
CA GLU A 46 7.20 12.32 -1.12
C GLU A 46 8.17 11.29 -1.72
N THR A 47 7.63 10.14 -2.13
CA THR A 47 8.43 9.11 -2.82
C THR A 47 8.99 9.67 -4.14
N ILE A 48 8.16 10.36 -4.90
CA ILE A 48 8.57 10.97 -6.17
C ILE A 48 9.65 12.03 -5.93
N ILE A 49 9.46 12.89 -4.92
CA ILE A 49 10.41 13.94 -4.57
C ILE A 49 11.76 13.33 -4.18
N ALA A 50 11.76 12.32 -3.33
CA ALA A 50 12.98 11.65 -2.91
C ALA A 50 13.73 11.04 -4.10
N ALA A 51 13.00 10.42 -5.02
CA ALA A 51 13.58 9.85 -6.24
C ALA A 51 14.21 10.93 -7.12
N LYS A 52 13.54 12.06 -7.30
CA LYS A 52 14.02 13.17 -8.12
C LYS A 52 15.25 13.86 -7.49
N ASN A 53 15.36 13.81 -6.18
CA ASN A 53 16.51 14.36 -5.46
C ASN A 53 17.69 13.38 -5.39
N ALA A 54 17.57 12.20 -5.97
CA ALA A 54 18.59 11.16 -5.96
C ALA A 54 19.03 10.77 -4.55
N ASP A 55 18.13 10.83 -3.59
CA ASP A 55 18.39 10.49 -2.19
C ASP A 55 17.78 9.11 -1.90
N ASN A 56 18.60 8.08 -2.06
CA ASN A 56 18.13 6.70 -1.89
C ASN A 56 17.76 6.36 -0.45
N ASP A 57 18.38 6.98 0.53
CA ASP A 57 18.01 6.74 1.93
C ASP A 57 16.61 7.29 2.21
N GLU A 58 16.34 8.48 1.74
CA GLU A 58 15.01 9.07 1.88
C GLU A 58 13.98 8.30 1.04
N LEU A 59 14.35 7.94 -0.19
CA LEU A 59 13.48 7.17 -1.08
C LEU A 59 13.03 5.85 -0.43
N LYS A 60 13.96 5.15 0.21
CA LYS A 60 13.68 3.90 0.89
C LYS A 60 12.65 4.10 2.00
N ASN A 61 12.81 5.16 2.78
CA ASN A 61 11.89 5.46 3.87
C ASN A 61 10.50 5.83 3.36
N GLU A 62 10.44 6.65 2.30
CA GLU A 62 9.17 7.07 1.73
C GLU A 62 8.43 5.91 1.07
N ILE A 63 9.14 4.99 0.44
CA ILE A 63 8.53 3.76 -0.11
C ILE A 63 7.91 2.93 1.01
N ASN A 64 8.61 2.79 2.14
CA ASN A 64 8.07 2.06 3.27
C ASN A 64 6.79 2.71 3.80
N ASP A 65 6.79 4.03 3.94
CA ASP A 65 5.62 4.76 4.41
C ASP A 65 4.45 4.61 3.43
N LEU A 66 4.74 4.67 2.15
CA LEU A 66 3.72 4.48 1.12
C LEU A 66 3.12 3.08 1.19
N LEU A 67 3.95 2.05 1.23
CA LEU A 67 3.48 0.66 1.31
C LEU A 67 2.66 0.43 2.58
N TYR A 68 3.12 0.96 3.71
CA TYR A 68 2.39 0.84 4.96
C TYR A 68 0.97 1.42 4.84
N HIS A 69 0.84 2.63 4.31
CA HIS A 69 -0.47 3.26 4.18
C HIS A 69 -1.36 2.56 3.15
N VAL A 70 -0.77 2.01 2.08
CA VAL A 70 -1.52 1.21 1.11
C VAL A 70 -2.06 -0.06 1.78
N MET A 71 -1.27 -0.71 2.62
CA MET A 71 -1.74 -1.90 3.35
C MET A 71 -2.85 -1.57 4.34
N VAL A 72 -2.74 -0.42 5.01
CA VAL A 72 -3.81 0.05 5.90
C VAL A 72 -5.08 0.32 5.11
N LEU A 73 -4.95 0.93 3.94
CA LEU A 73 -6.09 1.18 3.05
C LEU A 73 -6.78 -0.14 2.67
N CYS A 74 -6.01 -1.14 2.28
CA CYS A 74 -6.55 -2.46 1.95
C CYS A 74 -7.32 -3.04 3.14
N ALA A 75 -6.74 -2.99 4.33
CA ALA A 75 -7.40 -3.50 5.53
C ALA A 75 -8.69 -2.74 5.83
N ASP A 76 -8.68 -1.42 5.69
CA ASP A 76 -9.88 -0.60 5.93
C ASP A 76 -11.01 -0.97 4.97
N ARG A 77 -10.68 -1.32 3.74
CA ARG A 77 -11.66 -1.70 2.72
C ARG A 77 -12.01 -3.18 2.70
N GLY A 78 -11.42 -3.96 3.60
CA GLY A 78 -11.67 -5.40 3.66
C GLY A 78 -11.02 -6.19 2.53
N LEU A 79 -9.99 -5.61 1.90
CA LEU A 79 -9.24 -6.25 0.84
C LEU A 79 -8.01 -6.94 1.43
N GLU A 80 -7.91 -8.24 1.25
CA GLU A 80 -6.75 -8.99 1.72
C GLU A 80 -5.53 -8.73 0.83
N TRP A 81 -4.37 -8.62 1.46
CA TRP A 81 -3.13 -8.38 0.73
C TRP A 81 -2.83 -9.48 -0.28
N SER A 82 -3.21 -10.72 0.03
CA SER A 82 -3.05 -11.85 -0.89
C SER A 82 -3.79 -11.62 -2.22
N GLU A 83 -4.91 -10.92 -2.20
CA GLU A 83 -5.67 -10.61 -3.42
C GLU A 83 -4.88 -9.65 -4.32
N VAL A 84 -4.19 -8.69 -3.71
CA VAL A 84 -3.31 -7.77 -4.45
C VAL A 84 -2.14 -8.54 -5.06
N GLU A 85 -1.55 -9.44 -4.29
CA GLU A 85 -0.43 -10.26 -4.75
C GLU A 85 -0.83 -11.19 -5.89
N GLU A 86 -2.03 -11.73 -5.85
CA GLU A 86 -2.53 -12.57 -6.94
C GLU A 86 -2.51 -11.82 -8.27
N VAL A 87 -2.97 -10.58 -8.27
CA VAL A 87 -2.96 -9.75 -9.48
C VAL A 87 -1.53 -9.46 -9.94
N LEU A 88 -0.64 -9.17 -9.01
CA LEU A 88 0.77 -8.96 -9.33
C LEU A 88 1.39 -10.21 -9.95
N ASN A 89 1.08 -11.38 -9.40
CA ASN A 89 1.59 -12.65 -9.91
C ASN A 89 1.05 -12.94 -11.32
N GLU A 90 -0.22 -12.70 -11.56
CA GLU A 90 -0.82 -12.86 -12.88
C GLU A 90 -0.14 -11.96 -13.91
N ARG A 91 0.11 -10.71 -13.54
CA ARG A 91 0.80 -9.77 -14.42
C ARG A 91 2.24 -10.17 -14.67
N ASN A 92 2.89 -10.72 -13.66
CA ASN A 92 4.26 -11.21 -13.80
C ASN A 92 4.32 -12.37 -14.79
N GLU A 93 3.36 -13.27 -14.78
CA GLU A 93 3.25 -14.35 -15.75
C GLU A 93 3.05 -13.78 -17.17
N LYS A 94 2.22 -12.76 -17.30
CA LYS A 94 1.98 -12.09 -18.59
C LYS A 94 3.23 -11.38 -19.11
N ILE A 95 4.08 -10.88 -18.24
CA ILE A 95 5.35 -10.26 -18.65
C ILE A 95 6.25 -11.27 -19.36
N GLY A 96 6.10 -12.58 -19.09
CA GLY A 96 6.77 -13.61 -19.86
C GLY A 96 6.43 -13.61 -21.34
N ASN A 97 5.37 -12.92 -21.76
CA ASN A 97 4.93 -12.78 -23.15
C ASN A 97 5.15 -11.36 -23.64
N LEU A 98 6.34 -10.86 -23.45
CA LEU A 98 6.71 -9.48 -23.73
C LEU A 98 6.32 -8.95 -25.10
N LYS A 99 6.41 -9.78 -26.13
CA LYS A 99 6.09 -9.36 -27.50
C LYS A 99 4.65 -8.89 -27.65
N GLN A 100 3.74 -9.44 -26.87
CA GLN A 100 2.33 -9.08 -26.93
C GLN A 100 2.04 -7.77 -26.22
N PHE A 101 2.82 -7.46 -25.19
CA PHE A 101 2.59 -6.26 -24.37
C PHE A 101 3.38 -5.07 -24.86
N HIS A 102 4.44 -5.30 -25.60
CA HIS A 102 5.38 -4.25 -25.98
C HIS A 102 4.72 -3.08 -26.70
N THR A 103 3.81 -3.37 -27.59
CA THR A 103 3.09 -2.35 -28.34
C THR A 103 2.16 -1.54 -27.45
N THR A 104 1.49 -2.18 -26.52
CA THR A 104 0.58 -1.54 -25.59
C THR A 104 1.33 -0.62 -24.63
N ASP A 105 2.47 -1.07 -24.16
CA ASP A 105 3.30 -0.29 -23.23
C ASP A 105 3.78 1.02 -23.84
N LYS A 106 4.03 1.04 -25.11
CA LYS A 106 4.45 2.26 -25.80
C LYS A 106 3.39 3.35 -25.79
N LEU A 107 2.16 2.96 -25.62
CA LEU A 107 1.02 3.88 -25.64
C LEU A 107 0.64 4.36 -24.24
N SER A 108 1.24 3.78 -23.24
CA SER A 108 0.93 4.11 -21.85
C SER A 108 1.70 5.37 -21.37
#